data_f045206815df763c7415224e779ce0f5
#
_entry.id   f045206815df763c7415224e779ce0f5
#
_cell.length_a   1.000
_cell.length_b   1.000
_cell.length_c   1.000
_cell.angle_alpha   90.00
_cell.angle_beta   90.00
_cell.angle_gamma   90.00
#
_symmetry.space_group_name_H-M   'P 1'
#
loop_
_entity.id
_entity.type
_entity.pdbx_description
1 polymer ?
#
loop_
_entity_poly.entity_id
_entity_poly.type
_entity_poly.pdbx_seq_one_letter_code
_entity_poly.pdbx_strand_id
1 'polypeptide(L)'
;MCDACGCQTHTHDHDHEQDHSHTHDDSVIIDINRSLFEANDAMARSNRVHFDEQRLVVLNLISSPGSGKTTLLEHTIDRIGDEISIGVIEGDIETERDAERIRAKGVPAIQLTTGGACHLDASMIHRGYHQLQKEPGGDTIDLLVIENVGNLVCPATFDLGEHQRVVLVSVPEGPDKPAKYP
;
A
#
# COMPACT_ATOMS: atom_id res chain seq x y z
N MET A 1 -42.87 -2.83 61.10
CA MET A 1 -43.53 -4.07 60.70
C MET A 1 -43.03 -4.46 59.36
N CYS A 2 -42.29 -5.48 59.31
CA CYS A 2 -42.03 -6.57 58.42
C CYS A 2 -40.59 -6.99 58.56
N ASP A 3 -40.45 -8.00 59.36
CA ASP A 3 -39.27 -8.84 59.50
C ASP A 3 -39.08 -9.71 58.25
N ALA A 4 -37.89 -10.21 58.14
CA ALA A 4 -37.49 -11.40 57.43
C ALA A 4 -37.15 -11.24 55.90
N CYS A 5 -35.88 -11.12 55.61
CA CYS A 5 -35.23 -11.94 54.61
C CYS A 5 -33.75 -12.08 54.94
N GLY A 6 -33.39 -13.23 55.47
CA GLY A 6 -31.96 -13.60 55.69
C GLY A 6 -31.21 -13.78 54.45
N CYS A 7 -30.17 -12.99 54.29
CA CYS A 7 -29.12 -13.23 53.28
C CYS A 7 -27.95 -13.92 53.96
N GLN A 8 -27.81 -15.21 53.71
CA GLN A 8 -26.60 -15.96 54.02
C GLN A 8 -25.48 -15.50 53.10
N THR A 9 -24.41 -15.03 53.69
CA THR A 9 -23.12 -14.77 53.01
C THR A 9 -22.47 -16.11 52.69
N HIS A 10 -22.46 -16.48 51.42
CA HIS A 10 -21.59 -17.54 50.90
C HIS A 10 -20.29 -16.90 50.46
N THR A 11 -19.26 -17.09 51.28
CA THR A 11 -17.87 -16.94 50.88
C THR A 11 -17.50 -18.13 50.00
N HIS A 12 -17.37 -17.91 48.70
CA HIS A 12 -16.72 -18.85 47.80
C HIS A 12 -15.30 -18.33 47.57
N ASP A 13 -14.35 -18.93 48.29
CA ASP A 13 -12.95 -18.97 47.85
C ASP A 13 -12.88 -19.82 46.60
N HIS A 14 -12.60 -19.20 45.48
CA HIS A 14 -12.13 -19.85 44.29
C HIS A 14 -10.74 -19.31 43.95
N ASP A 15 -9.72 -19.93 44.54
CA ASP A 15 -8.39 -19.99 44.00
C ASP A 15 -8.47 -20.73 42.65
N HIS A 16 -8.47 -19.98 41.57
CA HIS A 16 -8.07 -20.45 40.25
C HIS A 16 -7.01 -19.50 39.72
N GLU A 17 -5.79 -19.68 40.19
CA GLU A 17 -4.59 -19.34 39.42
C GLU A 17 -4.56 -20.26 38.20
N GLN A 18 -5.19 -19.83 37.13
CA GLN A 18 -4.84 -20.30 35.79
C GLN A 18 -3.86 -19.27 35.18
N ASP A 19 -2.62 -19.49 35.44
CA ASP A 19 -1.49 -18.89 34.72
C ASP A 19 -1.56 -19.37 33.25
N HIS A 20 -2.35 -18.66 32.44
CA HIS A 20 -2.27 -18.76 30.98
C HIS A 20 -1.10 -17.91 30.53
N SER A 21 0.11 -18.40 30.73
CA SER A 21 1.27 -17.92 30.01
C SER A 21 1.09 -18.25 28.52
N HIS A 22 0.38 -17.39 27.82
CA HIS A 22 0.45 -17.32 26.36
C HIS A 22 1.82 -16.73 26.00
N THR A 23 2.84 -17.55 26.07
CA THR A 23 4.07 -17.29 25.33
C THR A 23 3.68 -17.45 23.85
N HIS A 24 3.09 -16.39 23.29
CA HIS A 24 3.13 -16.23 21.85
C HIS A 24 4.60 -16.24 21.49
N ASP A 25 4.97 -17.18 20.65
CA ASP A 25 6.36 -17.35 20.22
C ASP A 25 6.73 -16.15 19.34
N ASP A 26 7.06 -15.04 19.99
CA ASP A 26 7.44 -13.79 19.32
C ASP A 26 8.59 -14.02 18.32
N SER A 27 9.42 -15.04 18.56
CA SER A 27 10.51 -15.42 17.65
C SER A 27 9.98 -15.92 16.30
N VAL A 28 8.91 -16.72 16.29
CA VAL A 28 8.29 -17.24 15.04
C VAL A 28 7.67 -16.10 14.23
N ILE A 29 7.00 -15.15 14.89
CA ILE A 29 6.41 -13.99 14.22
C ILE A 29 7.50 -13.10 13.60
N ILE A 30 8.60 -12.88 14.31
CA ILE A 30 9.75 -12.10 13.83
C ILE A 30 10.38 -12.78 12.61
N ASP A 31 10.56 -14.09 12.64
CA ASP A 31 11.15 -14.85 11.55
C ASP A 31 10.24 -14.86 10.30
N ILE A 32 8.93 -14.98 10.47
CA ILE A 32 7.96 -14.91 9.36
C ILE A 32 8.00 -13.52 8.71
N ASN A 33 7.93 -12.46 9.50
CA ASN A 33 8.00 -11.10 8.99
C ASN A 33 9.31 -10.85 8.24
N ARG A 34 10.44 -11.30 8.80
CA ARG A 34 11.74 -11.17 8.16
C ARG A 34 11.79 -11.87 6.80
N SER A 35 11.28 -13.10 6.72
CA SER A 35 11.23 -13.85 5.46
C SER A 35 10.35 -13.20 4.40
N LEU A 36 9.23 -12.56 4.80
CA LEU A 36 8.35 -11.82 3.89
C LEU A 36 9.05 -10.59 3.32
N PHE A 37 9.74 -9.80 4.15
CA PHE A 37 10.52 -8.65 3.68
C PHE A 37 11.67 -9.07 2.77
N GLU A 38 12.42 -10.12 3.11
CA GLU A 38 13.51 -10.64 2.28
C GLU A 38 13.01 -11.10 0.90
N ALA A 39 11.85 -11.76 0.84
CA ALA A 39 11.23 -12.18 -0.40
C ALA A 39 10.76 -10.98 -1.24
N ASN A 40 10.14 -9.98 -0.60
CA ASN A 40 9.74 -8.74 -1.27
C ASN A 40 10.95 -8.01 -1.85
N ASP A 41 12.01 -7.85 -1.06
CA ASP A 41 13.22 -7.15 -1.47
C ASP A 41 13.94 -7.86 -2.63
N ALA A 42 13.92 -9.19 -2.64
CA ALA A 42 14.45 -9.95 -3.77
C ALA A 42 13.65 -9.70 -5.05
N MET A 43 12.32 -9.67 -4.96
CA MET A 43 11.45 -9.35 -6.09
C MET A 43 11.59 -7.89 -6.52
N ALA A 44 11.70 -6.95 -5.57
CA ALA A 44 11.92 -5.53 -5.87
C ALA A 44 13.23 -5.30 -6.65
N ARG A 45 14.30 -5.98 -6.24
CA ARG A 45 15.57 -5.95 -7.01
C ARG A 45 15.40 -6.48 -8.43
N SER A 46 14.65 -7.58 -8.60
CA SER A 46 14.34 -8.14 -9.91
C SER A 46 13.52 -7.18 -10.78
N ASN A 47 12.51 -6.52 -10.18
CA ASN A 47 11.72 -5.50 -10.86
C ASN A 47 12.60 -4.35 -11.33
N ARG A 48 13.48 -3.83 -10.47
CA ARG A 48 14.37 -2.71 -10.81
C ARG A 48 15.28 -3.04 -11.99
N VAL A 49 15.90 -4.22 -11.97
CA VAL A 49 16.72 -4.69 -13.12
C VAL A 49 15.88 -4.75 -14.40
N HIS A 50 14.67 -5.29 -14.30
CA HIS A 50 13.77 -5.39 -15.44
C HIS A 50 13.36 -4.00 -15.98
N PHE A 51 13.06 -3.05 -15.11
CA PHE A 51 12.72 -1.67 -15.50
C PHE A 51 13.91 -0.95 -16.13
N ASP A 52 15.11 -1.13 -15.57
CA ASP A 52 16.35 -0.58 -16.15
C ASP A 52 16.62 -1.11 -17.56
N GLU A 53 16.45 -2.41 -17.79
CA GLU A 53 16.59 -3.05 -19.10
C GLU A 53 15.61 -2.48 -20.14
N GLN A 54 14.40 -2.13 -19.70
CA GLN A 54 13.38 -1.49 -20.52
C GLN A 54 13.57 0.04 -20.65
N ARG A 55 14.55 0.64 -19.96
CA ARG A 55 14.77 2.09 -19.85
C ARG A 55 13.54 2.84 -19.29
N LEU A 56 12.79 2.16 -18.47
CA LEU A 56 11.57 2.65 -17.85
C LEU A 56 11.90 3.37 -16.55
N VAL A 57 11.48 4.61 -16.41
CA VAL A 57 11.51 5.32 -15.11
C VAL A 57 10.28 4.94 -14.29
N VAL A 58 10.45 4.56 -13.03
CA VAL A 58 9.35 4.12 -12.16
C VAL A 58 9.28 5.00 -10.92
N LEU A 59 8.12 5.61 -10.71
CA LEU A 59 7.79 6.42 -9.53
C LEU A 59 6.74 5.71 -8.68
N ASN A 60 6.95 5.67 -7.36
CA ASN A 60 5.96 5.21 -6.39
C ASN A 60 5.37 6.41 -5.66
N LEU A 61 4.09 6.69 -5.88
CA LEU A 61 3.37 7.83 -5.30
C LEU A 61 2.62 7.38 -4.04
N ILE A 62 3.02 7.90 -2.91
CA ILE A 62 2.53 7.55 -1.58
C ILE A 62 1.87 8.74 -0.93
N SER A 63 0.75 8.54 -0.26
CA SER A 63 0.11 9.59 0.56
C SER A 63 -0.93 9.03 1.53
N SER A 64 -1.45 9.87 2.39
CA SER A 64 -2.71 9.58 3.10
C SER A 64 -3.88 9.49 2.12
N PRO A 65 -4.97 8.79 2.49
CA PRO A 65 -6.22 8.80 1.71
C PRO A 65 -6.73 10.24 1.51
N GLY A 66 -7.22 10.55 0.32
CA GLY A 66 -7.80 11.86 0.02
C GLY A 66 -6.81 13.01 -0.13
N SER A 67 -5.50 12.77 -0.13
CA SER A 67 -4.48 13.82 -0.32
C SER A 67 -4.39 14.34 -1.77
N GLY A 68 -5.09 13.71 -2.71
CA GLY A 68 -5.17 14.16 -4.10
C GLY A 68 -4.15 13.52 -5.05
N LYS A 69 -3.66 12.30 -4.77
CA LYS A 69 -2.73 11.56 -5.67
C LYS A 69 -3.25 11.47 -7.09
N THR A 70 -4.43 10.88 -7.26
CA THR A 70 -5.06 10.72 -8.58
C THR A 70 -5.26 12.06 -9.30
N THR A 71 -5.66 13.11 -8.56
CA THR A 71 -5.80 14.45 -9.14
C THR A 71 -4.46 15.03 -9.58
N LEU A 72 -3.40 14.87 -8.78
CA LEU A 72 -2.05 15.27 -9.16
C LEU A 72 -1.60 14.55 -10.43
N LEU A 73 -1.87 13.25 -10.51
CA LEU A 73 -1.51 12.41 -11.64
C LEU A 73 -2.27 12.82 -12.91
N GLU A 74 -3.58 13.06 -12.82
CA GLU A 74 -4.38 13.60 -13.94
C GLU A 74 -3.80 14.90 -14.50
N HIS A 75 -3.46 15.85 -13.64
CA HIS A 75 -2.85 17.10 -14.05
C HIS A 75 -1.42 16.94 -14.61
N THR A 76 -0.68 15.95 -14.12
CA THR A 76 0.65 15.62 -14.67
C THR A 76 0.51 15.07 -16.08
N ILE A 77 -0.42 14.14 -16.31
CA ILE A 77 -0.73 13.58 -17.63
C ILE A 77 -1.14 14.69 -18.59
N ASP A 78 -2.03 15.59 -18.18
CA ASP A 78 -2.49 16.71 -19.01
C ASP A 78 -1.34 17.67 -19.40
N ARG A 79 -0.26 17.73 -18.63
CA ARG A 79 0.86 18.64 -18.87
C ARG A 79 1.98 18.06 -19.72
N ILE A 80 2.30 16.81 -19.48
CA ILE A 80 3.50 16.18 -20.07
C ILE A 80 3.20 14.90 -20.86
N GLY A 81 1.94 14.46 -20.91
CA GLY A 81 1.56 13.22 -21.60
C GLY A 81 1.78 13.25 -23.11
N ASP A 82 1.87 14.44 -23.72
CA ASP A 82 2.25 14.60 -25.15
C ASP A 82 3.78 14.47 -25.36
N GLU A 83 4.59 14.63 -24.32
CA GLU A 83 6.06 14.63 -24.40
C GLU A 83 6.65 13.29 -23.93
N ILE A 84 5.98 12.61 -22.99
CA ILE A 84 6.45 11.38 -22.34
C ILE A 84 5.32 10.37 -22.30
N SER A 85 5.57 9.15 -22.75
CA SER A 85 4.61 8.05 -22.67
C SER A 85 4.48 7.57 -21.22
N ILE A 86 3.30 7.81 -20.62
CA ILE A 86 3.02 7.47 -19.21
C ILE A 86 2.15 6.23 -19.15
N GLY A 87 2.47 5.31 -18.24
CA GLY A 87 1.61 4.21 -17.83
C GLY A 87 1.37 4.25 -16.33
N VAL A 88 0.22 3.74 -15.88
CA VAL A 88 -0.19 3.84 -14.48
C VAL A 88 -0.61 2.49 -13.91
N ILE A 89 -0.12 2.19 -12.73
CA ILE A 89 -0.63 1.09 -11.90
C ILE A 89 -1.28 1.71 -10.67
N GLU A 90 -2.59 1.52 -10.55
CA GLU A 90 -3.39 1.98 -9.42
C GLU A 90 -3.53 0.88 -8.37
N GLY A 91 -3.13 1.18 -7.14
CA GLY A 91 -3.36 0.32 -5.99
C GLY A 91 -4.55 0.80 -5.17
N ASP A 92 -5.63 0.03 -5.16
CA ASP A 92 -6.78 0.33 -4.32
C ASP A 92 -7.30 -0.92 -3.60
N ILE A 93 -8.07 -0.69 -2.54
CA ILE A 93 -8.63 -1.76 -1.72
C ILE A 93 -9.78 -2.45 -2.47
N GLU A 94 -10.67 -1.71 -3.14
CA GLU A 94 -11.92 -2.27 -3.68
C GLU A 94 -12.44 -1.68 -5.00
N THR A 95 -11.99 -0.49 -5.47
CA THR A 95 -12.67 0.21 -6.57
C THR A 95 -11.79 0.46 -7.79
N GLU A 96 -12.35 0.37 -9.00
CA GLU A 96 -11.65 0.67 -10.27
C GLU A 96 -11.75 2.14 -10.70
N ARG A 97 -12.34 3.01 -9.86
CA ARG A 97 -12.67 4.39 -10.25
C ARG A 97 -11.46 5.23 -10.62
N ASP A 98 -10.35 5.06 -9.92
CA ASP A 98 -9.16 5.87 -10.17
C ASP A 98 -8.46 5.42 -11.46
N ALA A 99 -8.36 4.12 -11.72
CA ALA A 99 -7.87 3.62 -13.00
C ALA A 99 -8.76 4.05 -14.19
N GLU A 100 -10.08 4.09 -14.02
CA GLU A 100 -11.00 4.60 -15.06
C GLU A 100 -10.77 6.08 -15.37
N ARG A 101 -10.51 6.90 -14.34
CA ARG A 101 -10.19 8.32 -14.51
C ARG A 101 -8.91 8.51 -15.32
N ILE A 102 -7.88 7.72 -15.03
CA ILE A 102 -6.61 7.76 -15.76
C ILE A 102 -6.78 7.28 -17.20
N ARG A 103 -7.49 6.17 -17.43
CA ARG A 103 -7.79 5.70 -18.79
C ARG A 103 -8.56 6.75 -19.61
N ALA A 104 -9.44 7.52 -18.98
CA ALA A 104 -10.15 8.63 -19.64
C ALA A 104 -9.23 9.74 -20.14
N LYS A 105 -7.98 9.83 -19.63
CA LYS A 105 -6.93 10.71 -20.13
C LYS A 105 -6.15 10.14 -21.32
N GLY A 106 -6.52 8.95 -21.80
CA GLY A 106 -5.87 8.28 -22.93
C GLY A 106 -4.55 7.57 -22.58
N VAL A 107 -4.27 7.36 -21.30
CA VAL A 107 -3.07 6.73 -20.79
C VAL A 107 -3.37 5.28 -20.39
N PRO A 108 -2.53 4.29 -20.73
CA PRO A 108 -2.70 2.93 -20.26
C PRO A 108 -2.66 2.87 -18.74
N ALA A 109 -3.69 2.28 -18.14
CA ALA A 109 -3.78 2.14 -16.69
C ALA A 109 -4.45 0.83 -16.30
N ILE A 110 -3.93 0.21 -15.28
CA ILE A 110 -4.51 -0.98 -14.65
C ILE A 110 -4.77 -0.74 -13.17
N GLN A 111 -5.73 -1.48 -12.66
CA GLN A 111 -6.03 -1.55 -11.24
C GLN A 111 -5.47 -2.82 -10.63
N LEU A 112 -4.78 -2.69 -9.50
CA LEU A 112 -4.42 -3.81 -8.63
C LEU A 112 -5.24 -3.74 -7.34
N THR A 113 -6.15 -4.69 -7.19
CA THR A 113 -6.92 -4.83 -5.95
C THR A 113 -6.12 -5.58 -4.92
N THR A 114 -5.93 -4.98 -3.75
CA THR A 114 -5.09 -5.56 -2.70
C THR A 114 -5.81 -6.59 -1.83
N GLY A 115 -7.15 -6.72 -1.98
CA GLY A 115 -7.95 -7.66 -1.19
C GLY A 115 -7.94 -7.36 0.31
N GLY A 116 -7.79 -6.08 0.67
CA GLY A 116 -7.75 -5.63 2.07
C GLY A 116 -6.35 -5.33 2.61
N ALA A 117 -5.28 -5.58 1.85
CA ALA A 117 -3.95 -5.14 2.24
C ALA A 117 -3.81 -3.62 2.08
N CYS A 118 -3.06 -2.99 2.99
CA CYS A 118 -2.88 -1.54 3.05
C CYS A 118 -1.70 -1.02 2.21
N HIS A 119 -1.13 -1.86 1.33
CA HIS A 119 0.00 -1.54 0.45
C HIS A 119 0.05 -2.50 -0.73
N LEU A 120 0.81 -2.11 -1.76
CA LEU A 120 1.27 -2.98 -2.84
C LEU A 120 2.61 -3.61 -2.47
N ASP A 121 2.87 -4.83 -2.93
CA ASP A 121 4.16 -5.50 -2.86
C ASP A 121 4.83 -5.61 -4.23
N ALA A 122 6.13 -5.97 -4.23
CA ALA A 122 6.90 -6.07 -5.45
C ALA A 122 6.39 -7.14 -6.42
N SER A 123 5.81 -8.24 -5.92
CA SER A 123 5.21 -9.28 -6.75
C SER A 123 3.93 -8.82 -7.42
N MET A 124 3.13 -8.01 -6.75
CA MET A 124 1.95 -7.37 -7.33
C MET A 124 2.35 -6.44 -8.47
N ILE A 125 3.38 -5.62 -8.26
CA ILE A 125 3.90 -4.70 -9.29
C ILE A 125 4.46 -5.47 -10.48
N HIS A 126 5.20 -6.54 -10.26
CA HIS A 126 5.69 -7.40 -11.35
C HIS A 126 4.55 -7.90 -12.24
N ARG A 127 3.52 -8.47 -11.64
CA ARG A 127 2.34 -8.95 -12.38
C ARG A 127 1.56 -7.82 -13.03
N GLY A 128 1.40 -6.72 -12.31
CA GLY A 128 0.71 -5.52 -12.81
C GLY A 128 1.40 -4.91 -14.03
N TYR A 129 2.70 -4.79 -14.00
CA TYR A 129 3.45 -4.28 -15.14
C TYR A 129 3.26 -5.14 -16.40
N HIS A 130 3.32 -6.47 -16.25
CA HIS A 130 3.03 -7.37 -17.37
C HIS A 130 1.56 -7.35 -17.86
N GLN A 131 0.62 -6.94 -17.02
CA GLN A 131 -0.77 -6.68 -17.45
C GLN A 131 -0.84 -5.36 -18.21
N LEU A 132 -0.22 -4.31 -17.68
CA LEU A 132 -0.17 -2.98 -18.28
C LEU A 132 0.43 -3.03 -19.69
N GLN A 133 1.47 -3.82 -19.93
CA GLN A 133 2.08 -4.01 -21.25
C GLN A 133 1.12 -4.58 -22.31
N LYS A 134 0.00 -5.18 -21.90
CA LYS A 134 -1.03 -5.71 -22.81
C LYS A 134 -2.11 -4.70 -23.15
N GLU A 135 -2.18 -3.60 -22.40
CA GLU A 135 -3.09 -2.50 -22.70
C GLU A 135 -2.58 -1.70 -23.90
N PRO A 136 -3.49 -1.08 -24.67
CA PRO A 136 -3.10 -0.23 -25.79
C PRO A 136 -2.10 0.87 -25.34
N GLY A 137 -0.91 0.89 -25.93
CA GLY A 137 0.17 1.83 -25.57
C GLY A 137 0.98 1.44 -24.34
N GLY A 138 0.65 0.33 -23.68
CA GLY A 138 1.34 -0.10 -22.46
C GLY A 138 2.72 -0.72 -22.68
N ASP A 139 3.06 -1.05 -23.91
CA ASP A 139 4.34 -1.62 -24.32
C ASP A 139 5.39 -0.55 -24.70
N THR A 140 5.00 0.72 -24.74
CA THR A 140 5.84 1.85 -25.19
C THR A 140 5.93 2.98 -24.17
N ILE A 141 5.82 2.67 -22.88
CA ILE A 141 5.87 3.67 -21.81
C ILE A 141 7.30 4.02 -21.42
N ASP A 142 7.55 5.31 -21.17
CA ASP A 142 8.82 5.85 -20.67
C ASP A 142 8.77 6.04 -19.14
N LEU A 143 7.59 6.34 -18.62
CA LEU A 143 7.33 6.61 -17.19
C LEU A 143 6.20 5.72 -16.68
N LEU A 144 6.50 4.88 -15.72
CA LEU A 144 5.51 4.15 -14.93
C LEU A 144 5.26 4.88 -13.60
N VAL A 145 4.02 5.25 -13.35
CA VAL A 145 3.60 5.76 -12.04
C VAL A 145 2.82 4.66 -11.32
N ILE A 146 3.29 4.28 -10.15
CA ILE A 146 2.57 3.42 -9.23
C ILE A 146 1.86 4.34 -8.23
N GLU A 147 0.55 4.48 -8.34
CA GLU A 147 -0.24 5.11 -7.29
C GLU A 147 -0.53 4.08 -6.21
N ASN A 148 0.15 4.22 -5.06
CA ASN A 148 -0.01 3.28 -3.96
C ASN A 148 -1.30 3.53 -3.19
N VAL A 149 -1.75 2.51 -2.46
CA VAL A 149 -2.89 2.61 -1.54
C VAL A 149 -2.72 3.82 -0.62
N GLY A 150 -3.80 4.49 -0.28
CA GLY A 150 -3.79 5.64 0.62
C GLY A 150 -3.35 5.28 2.03
N ASN A 151 -2.03 5.27 2.25
CA ASN A 151 -1.37 4.97 3.52
C ASN A 151 0.05 5.53 3.49
N LEU A 152 0.57 6.04 4.61
CA LEU A 152 1.93 6.58 4.73
C LEU A 152 2.92 5.64 5.42
N VAL A 153 2.45 4.57 6.04
CA VAL A 153 3.29 3.64 6.82
C VAL A 153 3.70 2.43 5.97
N CYS A 154 2.72 1.56 5.65
CA CYS A 154 3.02 0.32 4.95
C CYS A 154 3.70 0.54 3.58
N PRO A 155 3.21 1.44 2.70
CA PRO A 155 3.85 1.70 1.42
C PRO A 155 5.28 2.25 1.52
N ALA A 156 5.63 2.92 2.62
CA ALA A 156 6.98 3.41 2.84
C ALA A 156 7.97 2.28 3.19
N THR A 157 7.46 1.17 3.73
CA THR A 157 8.29 0.05 4.21
C THR A 157 8.63 -0.94 3.09
N PHE A 158 7.75 -1.08 2.08
CA PHE A 158 7.93 -2.05 1.00
C PHE A 158 8.60 -1.40 -0.22
N ASP A 159 9.75 -1.93 -0.61
CA ASP A 159 10.39 -1.61 -1.90
C ASP A 159 9.63 -2.34 -3.01
N LEU A 160 9.24 -1.64 -4.06
CA LEU A 160 8.54 -2.18 -5.22
C LEU A 160 9.46 -2.38 -6.44
N GLY A 161 10.71 -1.90 -6.34
CA GLY A 161 11.65 -1.78 -7.43
C GLY A 161 11.57 -0.42 -8.12
N GLU A 162 10.90 0.55 -7.53
CA GLU A 162 10.80 1.91 -8.04
C GLU A 162 12.13 2.66 -7.99
N HIS A 163 12.34 3.60 -8.93
CA HIS A 163 13.53 4.46 -8.95
C HIS A 163 13.43 5.60 -7.95
N GLN A 164 12.22 6.13 -7.75
CA GLN A 164 11.96 7.22 -6.83
C GLN A 164 10.64 7.02 -6.09
N ARG A 165 10.60 7.44 -4.82
CA ARG A 165 9.38 7.61 -4.03
C ARG A 165 8.99 9.07 -3.97
N VAL A 166 7.72 9.35 -4.23
CA VAL A 166 7.14 10.67 -4.11
C VAL A 166 6.08 10.62 -3.02
N VAL A 167 6.27 11.40 -1.97
CA VAL A 167 5.31 11.49 -0.87
C VAL A 167 4.49 12.76 -1.02
N LEU A 168 3.18 12.60 -1.17
CA LEU A 168 2.24 13.72 -1.24
C LEU A 168 1.63 13.97 0.14
N VAL A 169 1.80 15.19 0.63
CA VAL A 169 1.17 15.68 1.87
C VAL A 169 0.28 16.86 1.54
N SER A 170 -1.00 16.75 1.82
CA SER A 170 -1.94 17.84 1.57
C SER A 170 -1.96 18.84 2.74
N VAL A 171 -2.16 20.12 2.43
CA VAL A 171 -2.20 21.19 3.45
C VAL A 171 -3.24 20.94 4.56
N PRO A 172 -4.45 20.42 4.28
CA PRO A 172 -5.43 20.11 5.33
C PRO A 172 -4.98 19.06 6.36
N GLU A 173 -3.97 18.24 6.05
CA GLU A 173 -3.44 17.24 6.98
C GLU A 173 -2.62 17.85 8.14
N GLY A 174 -2.30 19.12 8.04
CA GLY A 174 -1.57 19.87 9.07
C GLY A 174 -0.04 19.70 9.01
N PRO A 175 0.69 20.53 9.79
CA PRO A 175 2.16 20.63 9.73
C PRO A 175 2.89 19.44 10.37
N ASP A 176 2.19 18.65 11.18
CA ASP A 176 2.81 17.57 11.97
C ASP A 176 3.04 16.27 11.16
N LYS A 177 2.40 16.14 10.00
CA LYS A 177 2.50 14.91 9.19
C LYS A 177 3.94 14.55 8.81
N PRO A 178 4.76 15.47 8.27
CA PRO A 178 6.15 15.15 7.93
C PRO A 178 7.02 14.73 9.12
N ALA A 179 6.66 15.22 10.33
CA ALA A 179 7.39 14.84 11.55
C ALA A 179 6.96 13.47 12.11
N LYS A 180 5.73 13.04 11.82
CA LYS A 180 5.18 11.75 12.28
C LYS A 180 5.54 10.58 11.36
N TYR A 181 5.81 10.87 10.09
CA TYR A 181 6.10 9.88 9.05
C TYR A 181 7.42 10.28 8.35
N PRO A 182 8.57 10.06 9.03
CA PRO A 182 9.87 10.43 8.51
C PRO A 182 10.34 9.54 7.35
#